data_3dfeb3f800bc09c52ccbb5005b36cac5
#
_entry.id   3dfeb3f800bc09c52ccbb5005b36cac5
#
_cell.length_a   1.000
_cell.length_b   1.000
_cell.length_c   1.000
_cell.angle_alpha   90.00
_cell.angle_beta   90.00
_cell.angle_gamma   90.00
#
_symmetry.space_group_name_H-M   'P 1'
#
loop_
_entity.id
_entity.type
_entity.pdbx_description
1 polymer ?
#
loop_
_entity_poly.entity_id
_entity_poly.type
_entity_poly.pdbx_seq_one_letter_code
_entity_poly.pdbx_strand_id
1 'polypeptide(L)'
;IIEEIDDIFGVKIRNDQGQLKYNKPPMKAFRSPNGDYIGPANVWLKKVGVIKHPLNPAIMEICILTFVKHIVAGYKKKGITTLSPVSLEVAQNGYYDNFYFKGMNNNTSAGSLLAGKKKMHIHPHEMEGMPDAKMPNEDIKSYIFDIIEAYKRGECAHPIIGAQFKDEPRALEKIKAGKTRVFAMSPYPHTLVCRMVLFPFMAGMVEHRYMHKTAVGVDCAARDALPMFKHLTDFSKNIMEGDYGGYDTSMPVGFAYMANSVIYHVLKQMGYNDEALLIVKGVLSDWVHPLMNMNGNLFFAPGFQPSGKYGTAEDNSLRNVLLQMYCFVDKFTKYGEDSQWNVTTQFQPDDFWKLINPLVYGDDMLTAVKDEIAPYFNNVTFANYVSEVYGMDFTSAAKGVHHQPFMSIREMSFLKRRFRYNKLLERKVA
;
A
#
# COMPACT_ATOMS: atom_id res chain seq x y z
N ILE A 1 -28.33 6.92 -23.50
CA ILE A 1 -27.42 6.04 -22.71
C ILE A 1 -26.95 6.72 -21.42
N ILE A 2 -26.46 7.98 -21.46
CA ILE A 2 -25.98 8.70 -20.27
C ILE A 2 -27.13 9.04 -19.32
N GLU A 3 -28.28 9.48 -19.82
CA GLU A 3 -29.49 9.75 -19.04
C GLU A 3 -30.09 8.48 -18.46
N GLU A 4 -30.10 7.39 -19.23
CA GLU A 4 -30.52 6.07 -18.75
C GLU A 4 -29.63 5.54 -17.60
N ILE A 5 -28.34 5.82 -17.60
CA ILE A 5 -27.41 5.46 -16.51
C ILE A 5 -27.72 6.28 -15.26
N ASP A 6 -28.02 7.57 -15.38
CA ASP A 6 -28.42 8.42 -14.25
C ASP A 6 -29.71 7.90 -13.59
N ASP A 7 -30.69 7.47 -14.37
CA ASP A 7 -31.96 6.94 -13.88
C ASP A 7 -31.83 5.54 -13.26
N ILE A 8 -31.06 4.65 -13.86
CA ILE A 8 -30.91 3.27 -13.39
C ILE A 8 -30.02 3.17 -12.14
N PHE A 9 -28.94 3.97 -12.08
CA PHE A 9 -27.95 3.84 -11.00
C PHE A 9 -28.00 4.98 -9.97
N GLY A 10 -28.85 5.99 -10.17
CA GLY A 10 -28.97 7.16 -9.30
C GLY A 10 -27.68 8.00 -9.22
N VAL A 11 -26.80 7.87 -10.24
CA VAL A 11 -25.51 8.55 -10.29
C VAL A 11 -25.61 9.73 -11.23
N LYS A 12 -25.71 10.95 -10.68
CA LYS A 12 -25.66 12.18 -11.50
C LYS A 12 -24.30 12.33 -12.19
N ILE A 13 -24.21 11.93 -13.45
CA ILE A 13 -23.00 12.04 -14.30
C ILE A 13 -22.76 13.50 -14.74
N ARG A 14 -23.83 14.32 -14.77
CA ARG A 14 -23.77 15.75 -15.07
C ARG A 14 -23.95 16.58 -13.79
N ASN A 15 -23.34 17.77 -13.80
CA ASN A 15 -23.59 18.78 -12.76
C ASN A 15 -24.91 19.54 -13.07
N ASP A 16 -25.31 20.43 -12.17
CA ASP A 16 -26.55 21.22 -12.30
C ASP A 16 -26.53 22.18 -13.53
N GLN A 17 -25.35 22.38 -14.15
CA GLN A 17 -25.16 23.16 -15.38
C GLN A 17 -25.14 22.26 -16.65
N GLY A 18 -25.50 20.97 -16.53
CA GLY A 18 -25.54 20.01 -17.64
C GLY A 18 -24.17 19.53 -18.14
N GLN A 19 -23.06 19.92 -17.49
CA GLN A 19 -21.72 19.50 -17.86
C GLN A 19 -21.37 18.15 -17.24
N LEU A 20 -20.61 17.32 -17.97
CA LEU A 20 -20.07 16.06 -17.41
C LEU A 20 -19.19 16.34 -16.19
N LYS A 21 -19.47 15.68 -15.08
CA LYS A 21 -18.66 15.77 -13.85
C LYS A 21 -17.26 15.19 -14.02
N TYR A 22 -17.10 14.25 -14.95
CA TYR A 22 -15.85 13.54 -15.24
C TYR A 22 -15.54 13.61 -16.72
N ASN A 23 -14.26 13.70 -17.04
CA ASN A 23 -13.78 13.67 -18.42
C ASN A 23 -12.38 13.04 -18.48
N LYS A 24 -11.86 12.82 -19.68
CA LYS A 24 -10.51 12.34 -19.92
C LYS A 24 -9.48 13.34 -19.39
N PRO A 25 -8.46 12.91 -18.62
CA PRO A 25 -7.44 13.80 -18.10
C PRO A 25 -6.46 14.23 -19.21
N PRO A 26 -5.82 15.40 -19.07
CA PRO A 26 -4.80 15.83 -20.00
C PRO A 26 -3.55 14.94 -19.89
N MET A 27 -3.10 14.41 -21.02
CA MET A 27 -1.88 13.59 -21.13
C MET A 27 -0.67 14.43 -21.53
N LYS A 28 -0.91 15.64 -22.06
CA LYS A 28 0.10 16.62 -22.48
C LYS A 28 -0.15 17.94 -21.78
N ALA A 29 0.85 18.81 -21.81
CA ALA A 29 0.69 20.19 -21.33
C ALA A 29 -0.37 20.94 -22.12
N PHE A 30 -1.08 21.84 -21.45
CA PHE A 30 -2.17 22.64 -22.03
C PHE A 30 -2.18 24.05 -21.41
N ARG A 31 -2.90 24.99 -22.05
CA ARG A 31 -3.18 26.31 -21.45
C ARG A 31 -4.51 26.29 -20.71
N SER A 32 -4.49 26.82 -19.48
CA SER A 32 -5.72 27.04 -18.71
C SER A 32 -6.57 28.13 -19.35
N PRO A 33 -7.84 28.28 -19.00
CA PRO A 33 -8.68 29.41 -19.43
C PRO A 33 -8.06 30.78 -19.12
N ASN A 34 -7.25 30.87 -18.06
CA ASN A 34 -6.55 32.10 -17.65
C ASN A 34 -5.22 32.31 -18.41
N GLY A 35 -4.87 31.45 -19.37
CA GLY A 35 -3.65 31.56 -20.16
C GLY A 35 -2.43 30.84 -19.56
N ASP A 36 -2.50 30.32 -18.32
CA ASP A 36 -1.40 29.64 -17.65
C ASP A 36 -1.03 28.33 -18.35
N TYR A 37 0.27 28.06 -18.48
CA TYR A 37 0.76 26.81 -19.01
C TYR A 37 0.81 25.74 -17.91
N ILE A 38 -0.01 24.69 -18.05
CA ILE A 38 -0.12 23.59 -17.10
C ILE A 38 0.43 22.31 -17.73
N GLY A 39 1.51 21.80 -17.17
CA GLY A 39 2.10 20.50 -17.52
C GLY A 39 1.79 19.43 -16.48
N PRO A 40 0.99 18.39 -16.79
CA PRO A 40 0.67 17.33 -15.82
C PRO A 40 1.89 16.64 -15.23
N ALA A 41 2.96 16.45 -16.02
CA ALA A 41 4.24 15.92 -15.54
C ALA A 41 4.85 16.83 -14.46
N ASN A 42 4.89 18.14 -14.70
CA ASN A 42 5.42 19.10 -13.74
C ASN A 42 4.59 19.17 -12.45
N VAL A 43 3.26 19.07 -12.58
CA VAL A 43 2.35 19.02 -11.42
C VAL A 43 2.61 17.78 -10.56
N TRP A 44 2.89 16.65 -11.19
CA TRP A 44 3.23 15.41 -10.48
C TRP A 44 4.63 15.46 -9.88
N LEU A 45 5.65 15.87 -10.64
CA LEU A 45 7.04 15.98 -10.20
C LEU A 45 7.20 16.91 -8.99
N LYS A 46 6.48 18.02 -8.97
CA LYS A 46 6.45 18.93 -7.82
C LYS A 46 6.02 18.25 -6.52
N LYS A 47 5.11 17.26 -6.59
CA LYS A 47 4.68 16.50 -5.40
C LYS A 47 5.72 15.49 -4.95
N VAL A 48 6.34 14.79 -5.91
CA VAL A 48 7.39 13.78 -5.62
C VAL A 48 8.64 14.45 -5.04
N GLY A 49 8.99 15.63 -5.50
CA GLY A 49 10.18 16.37 -5.08
C GLY A 49 10.06 17.12 -3.76
N VAL A 50 8.92 17.07 -3.06
CA VAL A 50 8.78 17.75 -1.76
C VAL A 50 9.57 17.00 -0.68
N ILE A 51 10.47 17.72 0.01
CA ILE A 51 11.19 17.21 1.18
C ILE A 51 10.17 17.03 2.32
N LYS A 52 10.16 15.86 2.92
CA LYS A 52 9.27 15.50 4.04
C LYS A 52 10.02 15.64 5.37
N HIS A 53 9.28 15.90 6.44
CA HIS A 53 9.85 15.95 7.77
C HIS A 53 10.55 14.63 8.14
N PRO A 54 11.75 14.69 8.72
CA PRO A 54 12.42 13.49 9.22
C PRO A 54 11.66 12.92 10.41
N LEU A 55 11.68 11.59 10.53
CA LEU A 55 11.16 10.89 11.70
C LEU A 55 12.23 10.79 12.77
N ASN A 56 11.84 10.71 14.04
CA ASN A 56 12.75 10.43 15.13
C ASN A 56 13.26 8.97 15.04
N PRO A 57 14.58 8.73 14.88
CA PRO A 57 15.13 7.39 14.70
C PRO A 57 14.84 6.44 15.87
N ALA A 58 14.82 6.93 17.10
CA ALA A 58 14.53 6.12 18.28
C ALA A 58 13.08 5.61 18.27
N ILE A 59 12.12 6.47 17.92
CA ILE A 59 10.71 6.07 17.78
C ILE A 59 10.56 5.10 16.61
N MET A 60 11.26 5.34 15.48
CA MET A 60 11.25 4.41 14.34
C MET A 60 11.69 3.00 14.77
N GLU A 61 12.83 2.89 15.44
CA GLU A 61 13.38 1.60 15.91
C GLU A 61 12.40 0.87 16.82
N ILE A 62 11.81 1.56 17.79
CA ILE A 62 10.83 1.00 18.72
C ILE A 62 9.61 0.47 17.96
N CYS A 63 9.06 1.23 17.02
CA CYS A 63 7.94 0.78 16.20
C CYS A 63 8.28 -0.46 15.36
N ILE A 64 9.46 -0.48 14.74
CA ILE A 64 9.96 -1.61 13.95
C ILE A 64 10.03 -2.86 14.84
N LEU A 65 10.74 -2.79 15.98
CA LEU A 65 10.93 -3.92 16.89
C LEU A 65 9.61 -4.43 17.46
N THR A 66 8.71 -3.53 17.85
CA THR A 66 7.37 -3.85 18.37
C THR A 66 6.52 -4.57 17.32
N PHE A 67 6.54 -4.12 16.06
CA PHE A 67 5.78 -4.76 15.00
C PHE A 67 6.38 -6.10 14.59
N VAL A 68 7.69 -6.20 14.44
CA VAL A 68 8.40 -7.46 14.18
C VAL A 68 8.07 -8.52 15.21
N LYS A 69 8.18 -8.16 16.50
CA LYS A 69 7.82 -9.04 17.63
C LYS A 69 6.38 -9.55 17.51
N HIS A 70 5.43 -8.66 17.20
CA HIS A 70 4.02 -9.00 17.02
C HIS A 70 3.80 -10.00 15.89
N ILE A 71 4.38 -9.77 14.70
CA ILE A 71 4.24 -10.64 13.53
C ILE A 71 4.88 -12.00 13.78
N VAL A 72 6.11 -12.03 14.27
CA VAL A 72 6.84 -13.29 14.54
C VAL A 72 6.13 -14.13 15.60
N ALA A 73 5.66 -13.51 16.69
CA ALA A 73 4.86 -14.21 17.69
C ALA A 73 3.56 -14.76 17.09
N GLY A 74 2.92 -14.02 16.19
CA GLY A 74 1.73 -14.44 15.47
C GLY A 74 1.97 -15.67 14.59
N TYR A 75 3.05 -15.70 13.82
CA TYR A 75 3.46 -16.87 13.02
C TYR A 75 3.71 -18.09 13.90
N LYS A 76 4.52 -17.94 14.96
CA LYS A 76 4.79 -19.04 15.91
C LYS A 76 3.51 -19.61 16.53
N LYS A 77 2.57 -18.75 16.92
CA LYS A 77 1.26 -19.19 17.46
C LYS A 77 0.45 -20.02 16.46
N LYS A 78 0.67 -19.81 15.15
CA LYS A 78 0.04 -20.58 14.05
C LYS A 78 0.83 -21.84 13.67
N GLY A 79 1.92 -22.15 14.35
CA GLY A 79 2.79 -23.28 14.03
C GLY A 79 3.73 -23.03 12.84
N ILE A 80 3.79 -21.78 12.34
CA ILE A 80 4.69 -21.41 11.24
C ILE A 80 6.01 -20.97 11.85
N THR A 81 7.03 -21.80 11.73
CA THR A 81 8.35 -21.59 12.36
C THR A 81 9.39 -21.02 11.40
N THR A 82 9.21 -21.26 10.10
CA THR A 82 10.15 -20.81 9.05
C THR A 82 9.42 -20.30 7.83
N LEU A 83 10.05 -19.34 7.16
CA LEU A 83 9.75 -18.92 5.80
C LEU A 83 11.01 -19.10 4.95
N SER A 84 10.87 -19.34 3.67
CA SER A 84 12.01 -19.47 2.75
C SER A 84 11.69 -18.86 1.39
N PRO A 85 12.70 -18.35 0.66
CA PRO A 85 12.50 -17.89 -0.70
C PRO A 85 11.87 -18.98 -1.57
N VAL A 86 11.15 -18.56 -2.60
CA VAL A 86 10.56 -19.49 -3.57
C VAL A 86 11.41 -19.56 -4.84
N SER A 87 11.29 -20.66 -5.60
CA SER A 87 11.96 -20.81 -6.90
C SER A 87 11.42 -19.81 -7.93
N LEU A 88 12.15 -19.62 -9.03
CA LEU A 88 11.71 -18.82 -10.16
C LEU A 88 10.39 -19.35 -10.76
N GLU A 89 10.23 -20.68 -10.79
CA GLU A 89 9.01 -21.34 -11.25
C GLU A 89 7.81 -20.93 -10.41
N VAL A 90 7.93 -20.99 -9.09
CA VAL A 90 6.89 -20.57 -8.15
C VAL A 90 6.68 -19.05 -8.20
N ALA A 91 7.75 -18.27 -8.34
CA ALA A 91 7.63 -16.82 -8.50
C ALA A 91 6.84 -16.45 -9.76
N GLN A 92 6.97 -17.21 -10.85
CA GLN A 92 6.25 -17.03 -12.11
C GLN A 92 4.81 -17.55 -12.03
N ASN A 93 4.62 -18.78 -11.57
CA ASN A 93 3.37 -19.51 -11.72
C ASN A 93 2.52 -19.55 -10.46
N GLY A 94 3.08 -19.24 -9.28
CA GLY A 94 2.44 -19.50 -8.00
C GLY A 94 2.45 -20.97 -7.62
N TYR A 95 1.64 -21.33 -6.65
CA TYR A 95 1.35 -22.74 -6.32
C TYR A 95 -0.03 -23.11 -6.85
N TYR A 96 -0.11 -24.30 -7.44
CA TYR A 96 -1.40 -24.93 -7.76
C TYR A 96 -2.20 -25.09 -6.45
N ASP A 97 -3.50 -24.92 -6.52
CA ASP A 97 -4.42 -25.03 -5.37
C ASP A 97 -4.18 -24.07 -4.18
N ASN A 98 -3.28 -23.12 -4.30
CA ASN A 98 -3.08 -22.13 -3.24
C ASN A 98 -3.61 -20.75 -3.64
N PHE A 99 -4.72 -20.34 -3.04
CA PHE A 99 -5.36 -19.05 -3.30
C PHE A 99 -4.44 -17.84 -3.00
N TYR A 100 -3.54 -17.97 -2.06
CA TYR A 100 -2.67 -16.88 -1.60
C TYR A 100 -1.39 -16.75 -2.44
N PHE A 101 -0.94 -17.85 -3.03
CA PHE A 101 0.28 -17.90 -3.86
C PHE A 101 -0.06 -17.92 -5.35
N LYS A 102 -0.70 -16.85 -5.83
CA LYS A 102 -1.12 -16.74 -7.24
C LYS A 102 0.05 -16.48 -8.17
N GLY A 103 -0.02 -17.08 -9.35
CA GLY A 103 0.89 -16.81 -10.46
C GLY A 103 0.82 -15.36 -10.95
N MET A 104 1.79 -14.99 -11.77
CA MET A 104 1.86 -13.65 -12.37
C MET A 104 0.76 -13.44 -13.41
N ASN A 105 0.23 -12.21 -13.47
CA ASN A 105 -0.62 -11.80 -14.58
C ASN A 105 0.24 -11.47 -15.82
N ASN A 106 0.32 -12.44 -16.74
CA ASN A 106 1.12 -12.33 -17.95
C ASN A 106 0.53 -11.39 -19.01
N ASN A 107 -0.70 -10.89 -18.84
CA ASN A 107 -1.33 -9.93 -19.75
C ASN A 107 -1.01 -8.46 -19.43
N THR A 108 -0.25 -8.18 -18.39
CA THR A 108 0.21 -6.84 -18.04
C THR A 108 1.55 -6.51 -18.72
N SER A 109 1.91 -5.21 -18.74
CA SER A 109 3.17 -4.72 -19.31
C SER A 109 4.40 -5.43 -18.74
N ALA A 110 5.43 -5.64 -19.56
CA ALA A 110 6.73 -6.15 -19.13
C ALA A 110 7.65 -5.08 -18.51
N GLY A 111 7.26 -3.81 -18.53
CA GLY A 111 8.03 -2.68 -17.99
C GLY A 111 8.56 -1.76 -19.08
N SER A 112 9.29 -0.71 -18.69
CA SER A 112 9.73 0.35 -19.61
C SER A 112 10.83 -0.05 -20.59
N LEU A 113 11.62 -1.07 -20.25
CA LEU A 113 12.76 -1.54 -21.07
C LEU A 113 12.45 -2.75 -21.96
N LEU A 114 11.29 -3.37 -21.75
CA LEU A 114 10.85 -4.53 -22.49
C LEU A 114 9.61 -4.21 -23.32
N ALA A 115 9.59 -4.69 -24.55
CA ALA A 115 8.44 -4.44 -25.44
C ALA A 115 7.20 -5.24 -24.98
N GLY A 116 6.05 -4.60 -24.99
CA GLY A 116 4.74 -5.25 -24.87
C GLY A 116 4.41 -5.84 -23.51
N LYS A 117 3.77 -6.99 -23.52
CA LYS A 117 3.25 -7.70 -22.36
C LYS A 117 4.18 -8.82 -21.93
N LYS A 118 4.16 -9.19 -20.64
CA LYS A 118 4.96 -10.33 -20.08
C LYS A 118 4.79 -11.61 -20.86
N LYS A 119 3.58 -11.90 -21.38
CA LYS A 119 3.34 -13.11 -22.20
C LYS A 119 4.20 -13.22 -23.47
N MET A 120 4.82 -12.14 -23.91
CA MET A 120 5.73 -12.15 -25.06
C MET A 120 7.15 -12.63 -24.69
N HIS A 121 7.43 -12.75 -23.40
CA HIS A 121 8.75 -13.05 -22.84
C HIS A 121 8.75 -14.35 -22.04
N ILE A 122 7.78 -15.23 -22.28
CA ILE A 122 7.63 -16.53 -21.60
C ILE A 122 7.35 -17.63 -22.61
N HIS A 123 7.67 -18.85 -22.23
CA HIS A 123 7.38 -20.08 -22.99
C HIS A 123 6.69 -21.11 -22.09
N PRO A 124 6.00 -22.12 -22.65
CA PRO A 124 5.47 -23.26 -21.89
C PRO A 124 6.57 -23.96 -21.08
N HIS A 125 6.22 -24.43 -19.90
CA HIS A 125 7.12 -25.12 -18.99
C HIS A 125 6.39 -26.29 -18.31
N GLU A 126 7.08 -27.40 -18.13
CA GLU A 126 6.54 -28.53 -17.39
C GLU A 126 6.73 -28.32 -15.89
N MET A 127 5.62 -28.28 -15.16
CA MET A 127 5.61 -28.16 -13.71
C MET A 127 4.55 -29.12 -13.15
N GLU A 128 4.94 -29.92 -12.16
CA GLU A 128 4.05 -30.91 -11.55
C GLU A 128 2.77 -30.23 -11.01
N GLY A 129 1.62 -30.80 -11.33
CA GLY A 129 0.31 -30.28 -10.93
C GLY A 129 -0.12 -28.99 -11.65
N MET A 130 0.65 -28.46 -12.60
CA MET A 130 0.36 -27.20 -13.29
C MET A 130 0.63 -27.27 -14.80
N PRO A 131 -0.32 -27.84 -15.59
CA PRO A 131 -0.12 -28.09 -17.02
C PRO A 131 0.09 -26.81 -17.85
N ASP A 132 -0.42 -25.66 -17.38
CA ASP A 132 -0.30 -24.36 -18.05
C ASP A 132 0.88 -23.53 -17.54
N ALA A 133 1.83 -24.12 -16.84
CA ALA A 133 3.00 -23.42 -16.30
C ALA A 133 3.83 -22.76 -17.41
N LYS A 134 4.43 -21.64 -17.08
CA LYS A 134 5.25 -20.81 -17.97
C LYS A 134 6.60 -20.51 -17.32
N MET A 135 7.63 -20.34 -18.13
CA MET A 135 8.93 -19.85 -17.69
C MET A 135 9.36 -18.64 -18.50
N PRO A 136 10.12 -17.71 -17.90
CA PRO A 136 10.76 -16.64 -18.64
C PRO A 136 11.74 -17.16 -19.71
N ASN A 137 11.82 -16.45 -20.83
CA ASN A 137 12.84 -16.69 -21.87
C ASN A 137 14.25 -16.48 -21.29
N GLU A 138 15.26 -17.01 -21.98
CA GLU A 138 16.65 -16.94 -21.52
C GLU A 138 17.17 -15.52 -21.33
N ASP A 139 16.79 -14.57 -22.18
CA ASP A 139 17.14 -13.16 -22.01
C ASP A 139 16.63 -12.60 -20.67
N ILE A 140 15.40 -12.95 -20.29
CA ILE A 140 14.81 -12.53 -19.00
C ILE A 140 15.52 -13.21 -17.84
N LYS A 141 15.89 -14.49 -17.97
CA LYS A 141 16.67 -15.22 -16.95
C LYS A 141 18.04 -14.60 -16.74
N SER A 142 18.72 -14.19 -17.82
CA SER A 142 19.98 -13.45 -17.73
C SER A 142 19.84 -12.17 -16.93
N TYR A 143 18.83 -11.34 -17.21
CA TYR A 143 18.56 -10.13 -16.41
C TYR A 143 18.27 -10.46 -14.94
N ILE A 144 17.51 -11.53 -14.65
CA ILE A 144 17.25 -11.97 -13.28
C ILE A 144 18.56 -12.33 -12.58
N PHE A 145 19.43 -13.08 -13.24
CA PHE A 145 20.73 -13.45 -12.72
C PHE A 145 21.59 -12.22 -12.40
N ASP A 146 21.69 -11.26 -13.32
CA ASP A 146 22.46 -10.02 -13.14
C ASP A 146 21.97 -9.21 -11.93
N ILE A 147 20.64 -9.11 -11.76
CA ILE A 147 20.02 -8.44 -10.61
C ILE A 147 20.39 -9.16 -9.30
N ILE A 148 20.26 -10.47 -9.26
CA ILE A 148 20.57 -11.28 -8.08
C ILE A 148 22.05 -11.15 -7.70
N GLU A 149 22.95 -11.25 -8.67
CA GLU A 149 24.39 -11.14 -8.44
C GLU A 149 24.79 -9.71 -7.97
N ALA A 150 24.15 -8.66 -8.49
CA ALA A 150 24.35 -7.30 -7.95
C ALA A 150 23.96 -7.23 -6.46
N TYR A 151 22.80 -7.76 -6.10
CA TYR A 151 22.36 -7.76 -4.71
C TYR A 151 23.26 -8.59 -3.79
N LYS A 152 23.76 -9.75 -4.25
CA LYS A 152 24.72 -10.57 -3.50
C LYS A 152 26.04 -9.85 -3.22
N ARG A 153 26.46 -8.94 -4.12
CA ARG A 153 27.62 -8.06 -3.89
C ARG A 153 27.33 -6.86 -3.00
N GLY A 154 26.06 -6.68 -2.54
CA GLY A 154 25.64 -5.53 -1.75
C GLY A 154 25.39 -4.27 -2.59
N GLU A 155 25.26 -4.40 -3.90
CA GLU A 155 24.97 -3.33 -4.85
C GLU A 155 23.46 -3.21 -5.09
N CYS A 156 22.98 -2.02 -5.47
CA CYS A 156 21.60 -1.83 -5.96
C CYS A 156 21.54 -2.16 -7.46
N ALA A 157 20.45 -2.78 -7.91
CA ALA A 157 20.27 -3.09 -9.33
C ALA A 157 19.67 -1.90 -10.11
N HIS A 158 19.11 -0.92 -9.41
CA HIS A 158 18.49 0.28 -9.98
C HIS A 158 17.52 0.00 -11.15
N PRO A 159 16.50 -0.87 -10.93
CA PRO A 159 15.54 -1.18 -11.98
C PRO A 159 14.81 0.09 -12.43
N ILE A 160 14.80 0.36 -13.75
CA ILE A 160 14.16 1.55 -14.29
C ILE A 160 12.64 1.36 -14.33
N ILE A 161 11.95 2.08 -13.47
CA ILE A 161 10.49 2.05 -13.33
C ILE A 161 9.88 3.09 -14.27
N GLY A 162 9.08 2.63 -15.25
CA GLY A 162 8.40 3.53 -16.18
C GLY A 162 7.22 4.22 -15.53
N ALA A 163 7.18 5.56 -15.61
CA ALA A 163 6.06 6.37 -15.16
C ALA A 163 5.19 6.82 -16.35
N GLN A 164 3.91 6.51 -16.31
CA GLN A 164 2.96 6.89 -17.37
C GLN A 164 1.67 7.46 -16.77
N PHE A 165 1.02 8.36 -17.52
CA PHE A 165 -0.29 8.87 -17.14
C PHE A 165 -1.38 7.82 -17.34
N LYS A 166 -2.30 7.73 -16.37
CA LYS A 166 -3.49 6.90 -16.45
C LYS A 166 -4.56 7.58 -17.33
N ASP A 167 -5.03 6.85 -18.32
CA ASP A 167 -6.20 7.24 -19.13
C ASP A 167 -7.48 6.74 -18.42
N GLU A 168 -7.89 7.47 -17.39
CA GLU A 168 -9.09 7.19 -16.60
C GLU A 168 -9.90 8.47 -16.37
N PRO A 169 -11.24 8.41 -16.33
CA PRO A 169 -12.07 9.59 -16.09
C PRO A 169 -11.70 10.29 -14.76
N ARG A 170 -11.57 11.63 -14.83
CA ARG A 170 -11.23 12.48 -13.67
C ARG A 170 -12.25 13.59 -13.51
N ALA A 171 -12.48 14.01 -12.27
CA ALA A 171 -13.32 15.17 -11.98
C ALA A 171 -12.75 16.44 -12.68
N LEU A 172 -13.63 17.29 -13.18
CA LEU A 172 -13.24 18.46 -13.97
C LEU A 172 -12.28 19.41 -13.25
N GLU A 173 -12.45 19.59 -11.95
CA GLU A 173 -11.52 20.40 -11.12
C GLU A 173 -10.09 19.86 -11.16
N LYS A 174 -9.94 18.54 -11.10
CA LYS A 174 -8.62 17.88 -11.17
C LYS A 174 -8.01 18.01 -12.56
N ILE A 175 -8.84 17.96 -13.59
CA ILE A 175 -8.42 18.16 -14.98
C ILE A 175 -7.89 19.60 -15.17
N LYS A 176 -8.67 20.59 -14.74
CA LYS A 176 -8.28 22.01 -14.81
C LYS A 176 -6.97 22.30 -14.08
N ALA A 177 -6.73 21.59 -12.98
CA ALA A 177 -5.49 21.70 -12.21
C ALA A 177 -4.33 20.82 -12.75
N GLY A 178 -4.48 20.12 -13.86
CA GLY A 178 -3.48 19.21 -14.42
C GLY A 178 -3.15 17.99 -13.54
N LYS A 179 -4.03 17.64 -12.62
CA LYS A 179 -3.83 16.53 -11.67
C LYS A 179 -4.17 15.18 -12.32
N THR A 180 -3.45 14.81 -13.36
CA THR A 180 -3.52 13.47 -13.98
C THR A 180 -2.80 12.46 -13.09
N ARG A 181 -3.41 11.29 -12.88
CA ARG A 181 -2.75 10.22 -12.12
C ARG A 181 -1.62 9.61 -12.93
N VAL A 182 -0.55 9.25 -12.23
CA VAL A 182 0.59 8.51 -12.78
C VAL A 182 0.52 7.09 -12.23
N PHE A 183 0.78 6.11 -13.07
CA PHE A 183 1.06 4.75 -12.64
C PHE A 183 2.50 4.37 -13.01
N ALA A 184 3.07 3.50 -12.21
CA ALA A 184 4.42 3.05 -12.39
C ALA A 184 4.42 1.60 -12.91
N MET A 185 5.37 1.28 -13.78
CA MET A 185 5.54 -0.06 -14.36
C MET A 185 6.91 -0.59 -13.96
N SER A 186 6.94 -1.52 -13.01
CA SER A 186 8.19 -2.20 -12.64
C SER A 186 8.63 -3.16 -13.75
N PRO A 187 9.95 -3.28 -14.01
CA PRO A 187 10.48 -4.25 -14.94
C PRO A 187 10.12 -5.68 -14.54
N TYR A 188 9.77 -6.50 -15.52
CA TYR A 188 9.36 -7.88 -15.31
C TYR A 188 10.44 -8.74 -14.62
N PRO A 189 11.74 -8.70 -15.04
CA PRO A 189 12.80 -9.44 -14.34
C PRO A 189 12.90 -9.07 -12.86
N HIS A 190 12.92 -7.77 -12.54
CA HIS A 190 12.98 -7.31 -11.15
C HIS A 190 11.74 -7.73 -10.35
N THR A 191 10.55 -7.70 -10.97
CA THR A 191 9.32 -8.19 -10.32
C THR A 191 9.42 -9.65 -9.93
N LEU A 192 10.07 -10.49 -10.76
CA LEU A 192 10.31 -11.90 -10.45
C LEU A 192 11.29 -12.06 -9.29
N VAL A 193 12.41 -11.32 -9.27
CA VAL A 193 13.34 -11.34 -8.12
C VAL A 193 12.63 -10.92 -6.84
N CYS A 194 11.81 -9.85 -6.87
CA CYS A 194 10.98 -9.47 -5.71
C CYS A 194 10.09 -10.62 -5.25
N ARG A 195 9.43 -11.32 -6.18
CA ARG A 195 8.58 -12.46 -5.84
C ARG A 195 9.38 -13.63 -5.28
N MET A 196 10.55 -13.93 -5.81
CA MET A 196 11.38 -15.03 -5.28
C MET A 196 11.66 -14.85 -3.79
N VAL A 197 11.93 -13.64 -3.33
CA VAL A 197 12.35 -13.40 -1.94
C VAL A 197 11.26 -12.85 -1.02
N LEU A 198 10.24 -12.17 -1.55
CA LEU A 198 9.20 -11.54 -0.72
C LEU A 198 7.84 -12.25 -0.78
N PHE A 199 7.63 -13.17 -1.72
CA PHE A 199 6.33 -13.81 -1.93
C PHE A 199 5.79 -14.50 -0.66
N PRO A 200 6.57 -15.26 0.12
CA PRO A 200 6.06 -15.89 1.33
C PRO A 200 5.56 -14.88 2.37
N PHE A 201 6.23 -13.76 2.53
CA PHE A 201 5.79 -12.69 3.42
C PHE A 201 4.51 -12.02 2.92
N MET A 202 4.46 -11.67 1.63
CA MET A 202 3.30 -11.00 1.03
C MET A 202 2.06 -11.90 1.01
N ALA A 203 2.22 -13.19 0.71
CA ALA A 203 1.15 -14.18 0.80
C ALA A 203 0.68 -14.36 2.26
N GLY A 204 1.60 -14.38 3.21
CA GLY A 204 1.29 -14.42 4.64
C GLY A 204 0.49 -13.20 5.11
N MET A 205 0.73 -12.00 4.53
CA MET A 205 -0.09 -10.83 4.82
C MET A 205 -1.55 -11.00 4.38
N VAL A 206 -1.79 -11.68 3.26
CA VAL A 206 -3.14 -11.94 2.76
C VAL A 206 -3.81 -13.07 3.55
N GLU A 207 -3.11 -14.17 3.78
CA GLU A 207 -3.62 -15.35 4.49
C GLU A 207 -3.88 -15.06 5.98
N HIS A 208 -2.93 -14.36 6.63
CA HIS A 208 -2.97 -14.04 8.05
C HIS A 208 -3.23 -12.55 8.30
N ARG A 209 -4.14 -11.96 7.53
CA ARG A 209 -4.43 -10.54 7.44
C ARG A 209 -4.60 -9.84 8.78
N TYR A 210 -5.33 -10.42 9.72
CA TYR A 210 -5.58 -9.81 11.02
C TYR A 210 -4.33 -9.76 11.92
N MET A 211 -3.40 -10.67 11.73
CA MET A 211 -2.09 -10.64 12.38
C MET A 211 -1.23 -9.50 11.83
N HIS A 212 -1.25 -9.31 10.51
CA HIS A 212 -0.54 -8.24 9.83
C HIS A 212 -1.29 -6.89 9.84
N LYS A 213 -2.50 -6.86 10.43
CA LYS A 213 -3.35 -5.65 10.48
C LYS A 213 -3.73 -5.10 9.11
N THR A 214 -3.80 -5.97 8.10
CA THR A 214 -4.11 -5.62 6.71
C THR A 214 -5.40 -6.27 6.23
N ALA A 215 -6.07 -5.62 5.28
CA ALA A 215 -7.22 -6.15 4.57
C ALA A 215 -6.90 -6.50 3.10
N VAL A 216 -5.61 -6.57 2.74
CA VAL A 216 -5.22 -6.94 1.37
C VAL A 216 -5.78 -8.31 1.01
N GLY A 217 -6.35 -8.43 -0.19
CA GLY A 217 -7.00 -9.64 -0.67
C GLY A 217 -8.38 -9.93 -0.07
N VAL A 218 -8.97 -8.99 0.66
CA VAL A 218 -10.31 -9.14 1.23
C VAL A 218 -11.39 -9.13 0.14
N ASP A 219 -12.33 -10.05 0.25
CA ASP A 219 -13.58 -10.04 -0.54
C ASP A 219 -14.68 -9.34 0.25
N CYS A 220 -14.71 -8.02 0.15
CA CYS A 220 -15.72 -7.21 0.83
C CYS A 220 -17.15 -7.43 0.30
N ALA A 221 -17.29 -7.93 -0.94
CA ALA A 221 -18.62 -8.08 -1.54
C ALA A 221 -19.41 -9.24 -0.96
N ALA A 222 -18.72 -10.28 -0.47
CA ALA A 222 -19.39 -11.51 -0.03
C ALA A 222 -18.78 -12.13 1.24
N ARG A 223 -17.65 -12.81 1.08
CA ARG A 223 -17.14 -13.76 2.08
C ARG A 223 -16.57 -13.11 3.33
N ASP A 224 -15.78 -12.06 3.15
CA ASP A 224 -14.93 -11.51 4.21
C ASP A 224 -15.55 -10.30 4.94
N ALA A 225 -16.69 -9.76 4.45
CA ALA A 225 -17.33 -8.58 5.04
C ALA A 225 -17.72 -8.77 6.51
N LEU A 226 -18.36 -9.88 6.85
CA LEU A 226 -18.80 -10.15 8.23
C LEU A 226 -17.65 -10.47 9.18
N PRO A 227 -16.67 -11.34 8.84
CA PRO A 227 -15.49 -11.55 9.66
C PRO A 227 -14.71 -10.26 9.93
N MET A 228 -14.53 -9.42 8.91
CA MET A 228 -13.82 -8.13 9.03
C MET A 228 -14.58 -7.17 9.96
N PHE A 229 -15.89 -7.07 9.80
CA PHE A 229 -16.74 -6.27 10.67
C PHE A 229 -16.63 -6.72 12.13
N LYS A 230 -16.77 -8.03 12.39
CA LYS A 230 -16.63 -8.60 13.73
C LYS A 230 -15.24 -8.34 14.31
N HIS A 231 -14.18 -8.55 13.54
CA HIS A 231 -12.81 -8.31 14.00
C HIS A 231 -12.61 -6.91 14.58
N LEU A 232 -13.25 -5.90 14.01
CA LEU A 232 -13.19 -4.53 14.50
C LEU A 232 -14.13 -4.30 15.68
N THR A 233 -15.41 -4.68 15.54
CA THR A 233 -16.44 -4.33 16.53
C THR A 233 -16.40 -5.18 17.81
N ASP A 234 -15.82 -6.38 17.75
CA ASP A 234 -15.54 -7.21 18.94
C ASP A 234 -14.36 -6.61 19.74
N PHE A 235 -13.47 -5.89 19.09
CA PHE A 235 -12.38 -5.17 19.76
C PHE A 235 -12.89 -3.87 20.42
N SER A 236 -13.55 -2.99 19.67
CA SER A 236 -14.16 -1.75 20.19
C SER A 236 -15.25 -1.24 19.25
N LYS A 237 -16.16 -0.40 19.78
CA LYS A 237 -17.17 0.32 19.00
C LYS A 237 -16.66 1.67 18.48
N ASN A 238 -15.55 2.17 18.99
CA ASN A 238 -14.92 3.40 18.54
C ASN A 238 -14.13 3.13 17.27
N ILE A 239 -14.72 3.37 16.11
CA ILE A 239 -14.11 3.09 14.81
C ILE A 239 -13.66 4.39 14.16
N MET A 240 -12.37 4.50 13.92
CA MET A 240 -11.78 5.51 13.04
C MET A 240 -11.89 5.03 11.59
N GLU A 241 -12.08 5.97 10.69
CA GLU A 241 -12.15 5.77 9.25
C GLU A 241 -11.47 6.94 8.54
N GLY A 242 -10.72 6.67 7.49
CA GLY A 242 -10.20 7.76 6.69
C GLY A 242 -9.43 7.34 5.46
N ASP A 243 -9.14 8.35 4.64
CA ASP A 243 -8.43 8.26 3.39
C ASP A 243 -7.41 9.42 3.29
N TYR A 244 -6.24 9.15 2.75
CA TYR A 244 -5.17 10.15 2.66
C TYR A 244 -5.16 10.86 1.31
N GLY A 245 -4.87 12.15 1.34
CA GLY A 245 -4.67 12.97 0.15
C GLY A 245 -3.32 12.71 -0.52
N GLY A 246 -3.30 11.92 -1.62
CA GLY A 246 -2.06 11.68 -2.37
C GLY A 246 -1.02 10.86 -1.62
N TYR A 247 -1.45 9.83 -0.94
CA TYR A 247 -0.66 8.93 -0.09
C TYR A 247 0.70 8.55 -0.68
N ASP A 248 0.73 8.08 -1.94
CA ASP A 248 1.96 7.66 -2.63
C ASP A 248 3.04 8.76 -2.72
N THR A 249 2.64 10.02 -2.65
CA THR A 249 3.53 11.18 -2.78
C THR A 249 3.67 12.01 -1.50
N SER A 250 2.78 11.83 -0.51
CA SER A 250 2.77 12.62 0.74
C SER A 250 3.45 11.91 1.91
N MET A 251 3.55 10.58 1.86
CA MET A 251 4.14 9.77 2.94
C MET A 251 5.62 10.09 3.12
N PRO A 252 6.08 10.42 4.35
CA PRO A 252 7.51 10.58 4.64
C PRO A 252 8.31 9.30 4.34
N VAL A 253 9.52 9.46 3.78
CA VAL A 253 10.39 8.34 3.41
C VAL A 253 10.75 7.44 4.60
N GLY A 254 10.78 7.98 5.82
CA GLY A 254 11.03 7.22 7.05
C GLY A 254 10.06 6.04 7.21
N PHE A 255 8.78 6.18 6.83
CA PHE A 255 7.82 5.07 6.88
C PHE A 255 8.12 3.97 5.84
N ALA A 256 8.73 4.32 4.69
CA ALA A 256 9.22 3.32 3.75
C ALA A 256 10.39 2.51 4.33
N TYR A 257 11.33 3.19 4.99
CA TYR A 257 12.43 2.51 5.72
C TYR A 257 11.91 1.62 6.83
N MET A 258 10.93 2.10 7.61
CA MET A 258 10.34 1.30 8.69
C MET A 258 9.64 0.04 8.14
N ALA A 259 8.81 0.17 7.11
CA ALA A 259 8.11 -0.96 6.48
C ALA A 259 9.11 -2.00 5.95
N ASN A 260 10.14 -1.55 5.26
CA ASN A 260 11.22 -2.42 4.74
C ASN A 260 11.98 -3.11 5.88
N SER A 261 12.29 -2.38 6.96
CA SER A 261 12.95 -2.96 8.13
C SER A 261 12.09 -4.02 8.81
N VAL A 262 10.76 -3.80 8.90
CA VAL A 262 9.84 -4.83 9.41
C VAL A 262 9.89 -6.08 8.54
N ILE A 263 9.79 -5.95 7.22
CA ILE A 263 9.89 -7.09 6.29
C ILE A 263 11.21 -7.84 6.49
N TYR A 264 12.34 -7.12 6.45
CA TYR A 264 13.69 -7.69 6.59
C TYR A 264 13.85 -8.46 7.90
N HIS A 265 13.50 -7.84 9.04
CA HIS A 265 13.68 -8.46 10.34
C HIS A 265 12.72 -9.63 10.61
N VAL A 266 11.50 -9.60 10.06
CA VAL A 266 10.60 -10.75 10.11
C VAL A 266 11.20 -11.90 9.31
N LEU A 267 11.63 -11.70 8.07
CA LEU A 267 12.24 -12.75 7.24
C LEU A 267 13.50 -13.32 7.90
N LYS A 268 14.36 -12.47 8.48
CA LYS A 268 15.54 -12.88 9.24
C LYS A 268 15.18 -13.78 10.41
N GLN A 269 14.21 -13.39 11.25
CA GLN A 269 13.77 -14.16 12.41
C GLN A 269 12.99 -15.42 12.02
N MET A 270 12.46 -15.46 10.81
CA MET A 270 11.75 -16.61 10.25
C MET A 270 12.64 -17.55 9.41
N GLY A 271 13.98 -17.42 9.51
CA GLY A 271 14.92 -18.43 9.03
C GLY A 271 15.52 -18.21 7.65
N TYR A 272 15.38 -17.02 7.06
CA TYR A 272 16.12 -16.70 5.82
C TYR A 272 17.63 -16.73 6.07
N ASN A 273 18.37 -17.37 5.17
CA ASN A 273 19.83 -17.38 5.21
C ASN A 273 20.43 -16.04 4.77
N ASP A 274 21.73 -15.86 5.00
CA ASP A 274 22.41 -14.59 4.74
C ASP A 274 22.38 -14.21 3.25
N GLU A 275 22.50 -15.16 2.33
CA GLU A 275 22.43 -14.89 0.90
C GLU A 275 21.04 -14.37 0.48
N ALA A 276 19.99 -15.02 0.93
CA ALA A 276 18.64 -14.55 0.67
C ALA A 276 18.39 -13.18 1.30
N LEU A 277 18.93 -12.92 2.47
CA LEU A 277 18.82 -11.61 3.15
C LEU A 277 19.57 -10.51 2.43
N LEU A 278 20.69 -10.79 1.74
CA LEU A 278 21.36 -9.82 0.86
C LEU A 278 20.46 -9.43 -0.31
N ILE A 279 19.81 -10.41 -0.96
CA ILE A 279 18.87 -10.15 -2.06
C ILE A 279 17.67 -9.38 -1.55
N VAL A 280 17.08 -9.74 -0.39
CA VAL A 280 15.99 -8.98 0.25
C VAL A 280 16.41 -7.54 0.47
N LYS A 281 17.60 -7.30 1.04
CA LYS A 281 18.11 -5.96 1.32
C LYS A 281 18.23 -5.13 0.04
N GLY A 282 18.76 -5.72 -1.04
CA GLY A 282 18.88 -5.07 -2.36
C GLY A 282 17.51 -4.67 -2.92
N VAL A 283 16.55 -5.60 -2.97
CA VAL A 283 15.17 -5.36 -3.40
C VAL A 283 14.53 -4.22 -2.60
N LEU A 284 14.64 -4.27 -1.27
CA LEU A 284 14.04 -3.27 -0.38
C LEU A 284 14.71 -1.90 -0.51
N SER A 285 16.02 -1.85 -0.79
CA SER A 285 16.74 -0.60 -1.07
C SER A 285 16.25 0.06 -2.36
N ASP A 286 16.10 -0.70 -3.43
CA ASP A 286 15.55 -0.22 -4.71
C ASP A 286 14.06 0.19 -4.57
N TRP A 287 13.32 -0.36 -3.61
CA TRP A 287 11.95 0.05 -3.32
C TRP A 287 11.85 1.42 -2.66
N VAL A 288 12.82 1.77 -1.81
CA VAL A 288 12.84 3.09 -1.14
C VAL A 288 13.39 4.17 -2.07
N HIS A 289 14.33 3.80 -2.94
CA HIS A 289 15.00 4.70 -3.88
C HIS A 289 14.71 4.34 -5.34
N PRO A 290 13.41 4.34 -5.76
CA PRO A 290 13.07 3.93 -7.10
C PRO A 290 13.68 4.86 -8.14
N LEU A 291 14.35 4.28 -9.14
CA LEU A 291 14.81 4.99 -10.34
C LEU A 291 13.65 5.06 -11.34
N MET A 292 13.13 6.25 -11.54
CA MET A 292 11.96 6.52 -12.36
C MET A 292 12.36 7.02 -13.74
N ASN A 293 11.63 6.58 -14.77
CA ASN A 293 11.68 7.15 -16.11
C ASN A 293 10.32 7.77 -16.45
N MET A 294 10.29 9.08 -16.64
CA MET A 294 9.11 9.77 -17.16
C MET A 294 9.46 10.51 -18.47
N ASN A 295 8.92 10.05 -19.59
CA ASN A 295 9.15 10.65 -20.90
C ASN A 295 10.65 10.76 -21.28
N GLY A 296 11.46 9.78 -20.92
CA GLY A 296 12.91 9.76 -21.18
C GLY A 296 13.77 10.44 -20.11
N ASN A 297 13.19 11.13 -19.14
CA ASN A 297 13.93 11.72 -18.02
C ASN A 297 14.05 10.69 -16.89
N LEU A 298 15.31 10.43 -16.49
CA LEU A 298 15.64 9.56 -15.35
C LEU A 298 15.85 10.39 -14.09
N PHE A 299 15.28 9.95 -12.97
CA PHE A 299 15.47 10.57 -11.67
C PHE A 299 15.18 9.58 -10.54
N PHE A 300 15.85 9.76 -9.40
CA PHE A 300 15.49 9.07 -8.18
C PHE A 300 14.31 9.76 -7.49
N ALA A 301 13.38 8.95 -6.95
CA ALA A 301 12.21 9.43 -6.21
C ALA A 301 12.15 8.81 -4.80
N PRO A 302 13.04 9.21 -3.86
CA PRO A 302 13.13 8.61 -2.54
C PRO A 302 11.80 8.66 -1.79
N GLY A 303 11.37 7.50 -1.28
CA GLY A 303 10.11 7.36 -0.53
C GLY A 303 8.84 7.33 -1.39
N PHE A 304 8.90 7.73 -2.66
CA PHE A 304 7.76 7.59 -3.56
C PHE A 304 7.35 6.12 -3.70
N GLN A 305 6.03 5.88 -3.68
CA GLN A 305 5.49 4.55 -3.84
C GLN A 305 5.05 4.28 -5.29
N PRO A 306 5.85 3.53 -6.08
CA PRO A 306 5.46 3.17 -7.44
C PRO A 306 4.24 2.24 -7.42
N SER A 307 3.10 2.71 -7.90
CA SER A 307 1.82 1.99 -7.81
C SER A 307 1.76 0.65 -8.56
N GLY A 308 2.72 0.35 -9.40
CA GLY A 308 2.82 -0.91 -10.16
C GLY A 308 4.00 -1.79 -9.76
N LYS A 309 4.67 -1.53 -8.64
CA LYS A 309 5.67 -2.46 -8.10
C LYS A 309 4.99 -3.67 -7.45
N TYR A 310 5.72 -4.77 -7.29
CA TYR A 310 5.24 -5.92 -6.53
C TYR A 310 4.97 -5.52 -5.07
N GLY A 311 3.87 -5.99 -4.49
CA GLY A 311 3.54 -5.75 -3.08
C GLY A 311 3.17 -4.29 -2.74
N THR A 312 2.69 -3.48 -3.71
CA THR A 312 2.32 -2.08 -3.47
C THR A 312 1.24 -1.92 -2.38
N ALA A 313 0.20 -2.75 -2.41
CA ALA A 313 -0.88 -2.66 -1.44
C ALA A 313 -0.41 -3.12 -0.04
N GLU A 314 0.40 -4.15 0.00
CA GLU A 314 0.99 -4.70 1.22
C GLU A 314 1.95 -3.70 1.87
N ASP A 315 2.88 -3.12 1.11
CA ASP A 315 3.83 -2.13 1.59
C ASP A 315 3.13 -0.85 2.07
N ASN A 316 2.16 -0.34 1.30
CA ASN A 316 1.34 0.79 1.72
C ASN A 316 0.55 0.50 3.01
N SER A 317 0.06 -0.73 3.17
CA SER A 317 -0.62 -1.15 4.40
C SER A 317 0.33 -1.17 5.59
N LEU A 318 1.55 -1.69 5.44
CA LEU A 318 2.57 -1.64 6.50
C LEU A 318 2.90 -0.20 6.91
N ARG A 319 3.11 0.69 5.94
CA ARG A 319 3.36 2.11 6.19
C ARG A 319 2.20 2.76 6.96
N ASN A 320 0.96 2.42 6.63
CA ASN A 320 -0.22 2.95 7.31
C ASN A 320 -0.32 2.48 8.77
N VAL A 321 -0.08 1.19 9.04
CA VAL A 321 -0.02 0.67 10.41
C VAL A 321 1.12 1.33 11.19
N LEU A 322 2.29 1.47 10.58
CA LEU A 322 3.46 2.09 11.19
C LEU A 322 3.25 3.58 11.48
N LEU A 323 2.53 4.31 10.62
CA LEU A 323 2.16 5.70 10.88
C LEU A 323 1.27 5.83 12.13
N GLN A 324 0.27 4.94 12.27
CA GLN A 324 -0.57 4.91 13.45
C GLN A 324 0.22 4.54 14.72
N MET A 325 1.11 3.54 14.61
CA MET A 325 1.97 3.13 15.73
C MET A 325 2.97 4.23 16.11
N TYR A 326 3.56 4.91 15.13
CA TYR A 326 4.47 6.03 15.39
C TYR A 326 3.75 7.16 16.12
N CYS A 327 2.56 7.54 15.66
CA CYS A 327 1.72 8.51 16.36
C CYS A 327 1.42 8.08 17.82
N PHE A 328 1.13 6.78 18.04
CA PHE A 328 0.90 6.25 19.39
C PHE A 328 2.16 6.35 20.25
N VAL A 329 3.31 5.91 19.75
CA VAL A 329 4.57 5.94 20.53
C VAL A 329 4.99 7.38 20.85
N ASP A 330 4.85 8.30 19.89
CA ASP A 330 5.18 9.72 20.07
C ASP A 330 4.25 10.43 21.07
N LYS A 331 2.95 10.12 21.05
CA LYS A 331 1.96 10.81 21.90
C LYS A 331 1.79 10.24 23.30
N PHE A 332 2.03 8.95 23.49
CA PHE A 332 1.53 8.25 24.70
C PHE A 332 2.59 7.45 25.43
N THR A 333 3.85 7.50 25.01
CA THR A 333 4.94 6.80 25.68
C THR A 333 6.09 7.74 26.06
N LYS A 334 6.96 7.30 26.94
CA LYS A 334 8.14 8.07 27.36
C LYS A 334 9.11 8.40 26.20
N TYR A 335 9.03 7.72 25.09
CA TYR A 335 9.90 7.97 23.94
C TYR A 335 9.54 9.21 23.14
N GLY A 336 8.35 9.75 23.35
CA GLY A 336 7.89 11.03 22.81
C GLY A 336 7.89 12.16 23.84
N GLU A 337 8.60 12.04 24.97
CA GLU A 337 8.60 13.07 26.04
C GLU A 337 8.95 14.47 25.54
N ASP A 338 9.91 14.59 24.63
CA ASP A 338 10.32 15.84 24.03
C ASP A 338 9.41 16.33 22.90
N SER A 339 8.39 15.53 22.54
CA SER A 339 7.44 15.87 21.50
C SER A 339 6.34 16.79 22.03
N GLN A 340 6.07 17.89 21.31
CA GLN A 340 4.94 18.76 21.60
C GLN A 340 3.58 18.03 21.57
N TRP A 341 3.55 16.83 21.00
CA TRP A 341 2.36 15.99 20.86
C TRP A 341 2.18 14.99 21.99
N ASN A 342 3.18 14.82 22.85
CA ASN A 342 3.08 13.88 23.97
C ASN A 342 2.03 14.39 24.99
N VAL A 343 0.97 13.60 25.19
CA VAL A 343 -0.12 13.91 26.11
C VAL A 343 -0.10 13.04 27.37
N THR A 344 0.67 11.94 27.33
CA THR A 344 0.86 11.04 28.47
C THR A 344 2.03 10.09 28.21
N THR A 345 2.75 9.73 29.26
CA THR A 345 3.88 8.78 29.20
C THR A 345 3.55 7.42 29.85
N GLN A 346 2.27 7.18 30.14
CA GLN A 346 1.88 6.00 30.93
C GLN A 346 1.91 4.66 30.18
N PHE A 347 1.82 4.69 28.83
CA PHE A 347 1.76 3.47 28.05
C PHE A 347 3.13 2.99 27.58
N GLN A 348 3.23 1.67 27.33
CA GLN A 348 4.38 1.05 26.69
C GLN A 348 4.11 0.86 25.19
N PRO A 349 5.15 0.78 24.33
CA PRO A 349 4.95 0.56 22.89
C PRO A 349 4.10 -0.68 22.54
N ASP A 350 4.26 -1.79 23.27
CA ASP A 350 3.47 -3.02 23.10
C ASP A 350 1.97 -2.84 23.43
N ASP A 351 1.59 -1.80 24.19
CA ASP A 351 0.18 -1.51 24.51
C ASP A 351 -0.60 -1.03 23.28
N PHE A 352 0.10 -0.61 22.22
CA PHE A 352 -0.53 -0.32 20.92
C PHE A 352 -1.48 -1.45 20.49
N TRP A 353 -1.04 -2.69 20.56
CA TRP A 353 -1.83 -3.85 20.12
C TRP A 353 -3.02 -4.17 21.03
N LYS A 354 -3.02 -3.70 22.27
CA LYS A 354 -4.12 -3.86 23.22
C LYS A 354 -5.17 -2.76 23.11
N LEU A 355 -4.73 -1.56 22.71
CA LEU A 355 -5.55 -0.33 22.72
C LEU A 355 -6.04 0.07 21.33
N ILE A 356 -5.30 -0.30 20.27
CA ILE A 356 -5.55 0.09 18.89
C ILE A 356 -5.48 -1.14 18.00
N ASN A 357 -6.50 -1.33 17.19
CA ASN A 357 -6.59 -2.47 16.25
C ASN A 357 -6.81 -1.96 14.82
N PRO A 358 -5.73 -1.66 14.08
CA PRO A 358 -5.83 -1.26 12.68
C PRO A 358 -6.30 -2.40 11.79
N LEU A 359 -7.02 -2.05 10.73
CA LEU A 359 -7.29 -2.89 9.58
C LEU A 359 -7.24 -2.01 8.32
N VAL A 360 -6.18 -2.13 7.55
CA VAL A 360 -5.87 -1.19 6.48
C VAL A 360 -5.74 -1.89 5.12
N TYR A 361 -6.07 -1.18 4.05
CA TYR A 361 -5.80 -1.62 2.67
C TYR A 361 -5.14 -0.46 1.92
N GLY A 362 -3.80 -0.46 1.89
CA GLY A 362 -3.06 0.68 1.37
C GLY A 362 -3.31 1.94 2.19
N ASP A 363 -3.89 2.95 1.56
CA ASP A 363 -4.28 4.22 2.15
C ASP A 363 -5.65 4.18 2.85
N ASP A 364 -6.54 3.29 2.46
CA ASP A 364 -7.82 3.09 3.15
C ASP A 364 -7.60 2.47 4.54
N MET A 365 -8.23 3.02 5.58
CA MET A 365 -8.13 2.48 6.93
C MET A 365 -9.47 2.43 7.67
N LEU A 366 -9.64 1.35 8.44
CA LEU A 366 -10.52 1.27 9.59
C LEU A 366 -9.67 0.92 10.82
N THR A 367 -9.89 1.59 11.94
CA THR A 367 -9.15 1.32 13.16
C THR A 367 -10.07 1.35 14.36
N ALA A 368 -10.12 0.24 15.11
CA ALA A 368 -10.87 0.17 16.34
C ALA A 368 -10.00 0.62 17.52
N VAL A 369 -10.52 1.50 18.39
CA VAL A 369 -9.80 2.17 19.48
C VAL A 369 -10.50 1.90 20.80
N LYS A 370 -9.78 1.47 21.83
CA LYS A 370 -10.31 1.24 23.19
C LYS A 370 -10.69 2.56 23.87
N ASP A 371 -11.64 2.48 24.80
CA ASP A 371 -12.19 3.64 25.52
C ASP A 371 -11.10 4.40 26.32
N GLU A 372 -10.09 3.69 26.82
CA GLU A 372 -9.01 4.24 27.64
C GLU A 372 -8.18 5.30 26.90
N ILE A 373 -8.08 5.21 25.55
CA ILE A 373 -7.28 6.12 24.74
C ILE A 373 -8.15 6.91 23.73
N ALA A 374 -9.42 6.56 23.60
CA ALA A 374 -10.36 7.18 22.65
C ALA A 374 -10.44 8.71 22.70
N PRO A 375 -10.37 9.39 23.86
CA PRO A 375 -10.36 10.85 23.91
C PRO A 375 -9.17 11.48 23.17
N TYR A 376 -8.05 10.79 23.08
CA TYR A 376 -6.77 11.30 22.59
C TYR A 376 -6.34 10.70 21.24
N PHE A 377 -6.85 9.51 20.88
CA PHE A 377 -6.56 8.83 19.62
C PHE A 377 -7.88 8.57 18.87
N ASN A 378 -8.21 9.46 17.96
CA ASN A 378 -9.45 9.44 17.18
C ASN A 378 -9.26 10.16 15.84
N ASN A 379 -10.28 10.16 14.98
CA ASN A 379 -10.20 10.77 13.65
C ASN A 379 -9.69 12.22 13.68
N VAL A 380 -10.19 13.04 14.60
CA VAL A 380 -9.86 14.46 14.67
C VAL A 380 -8.41 14.67 15.13
N THR A 381 -8.04 14.04 16.24
CA THR A 381 -6.70 14.19 16.82
C THR A 381 -5.62 13.57 15.92
N PHE A 382 -5.93 12.46 15.24
CA PHE A 382 -5.03 11.84 14.29
C PHE A 382 -4.87 12.68 13.02
N ALA A 383 -5.98 13.24 12.47
CA ALA A 383 -5.92 14.13 11.32
C ALA A 383 -5.07 15.37 11.61
N ASN A 384 -5.23 16.00 12.78
CA ASN A 384 -4.41 17.14 13.19
C ASN A 384 -2.93 16.75 13.30
N TYR A 385 -2.62 15.62 13.94
CA TYR A 385 -1.26 15.14 14.07
C TYR A 385 -0.58 14.94 12.71
N VAL A 386 -1.18 14.18 11.80
CA VAL A 386 -0.55 13.89 10.49
C VAL A 386 -0.48 15.13 9.59
N SER A 387 -1.40 16.07 9.75
CA SER A 387 -1.40 17.34 9.03
C SER A 387 -0.29 18.27 9.52
N GLU A 388 -0.17 18.47 10.83
CA GLU A 388 0.78 19.41 11.41
C GLU A 388 2.21 18.86 11.40
N VAL A 389 2.39 17.55 11.67
CA VAL A 389 3.73 16.95 11.70
C VAL A 389 4.25 16.61 10.31
N TYR A 390 3.40 16.14 9.39
CA TYR A 390 3.84 15.64 8.09
C TYR A 390 3.29 16.38 6.88
N GLY A 391 2.37 17.34 7.09
CA GLY A 391 1.68 18.00 6.00
C GLY A 391 0.80 17.06 5.16
N MET A 392 0.32 15.97 5.77
CA MET A 392 -0.54 14.99 5.11
C MET A 392 -2.01 15.31 5.35
N ASP A 393 -2.80 15.31 4.27
CA ASP A 393 -4.25 15.41 4.37
C ASP A 393 -4.85 14.06 4.76
N PHE A 394 -5.48 13.96 5.93
CA PHE A 394 -6.29 12.83 6.33
C PHE A 394 -7.74 13.28 6.44
N THR A 395 -8.62 12.68 5.64
CA THR A 395 -10.02 13.11 5.50
C THR A 395 -10.96 11.92 5.62
N SER A 396 -12.24 12.20 5.91
CA SER A 396 -13.26 11.15 5.87
C SER A 396 -13.36 10.52 4.47
N ALA A 397 -13.89 9.30 4.38
CA ALA A 397 -14.14 8.64 3.10
C ALA A 397 -15.05 9.45 2.15
N ALA A 398 -15.86 10.36 2.70
CA ALA A 398 -16.68 11.33 1.95
C ALA A 398 -15.88 12.55 1.47
N LYS A 399 -14.55 12.58 1.68
CA LYS A 399 -13.64 13.69 1.29
C LYS A 399 -13.92 15.02 2.00
N GLY A 400 -14.43 14.96 3.21
CA GLY A 400 -14.60 16.12 4.10
C GLY A 400 -13.66 16.08 5.31
N VAL A 401 -13.54 17.21 5.99
CA VAL A 401 -12.83 17.29 7.27
C VAL A 401 -13.52 16.38 8.30
N HIS A 402 -12.75 15.71 9.15
CA HIS A 402 -13.30 14.95 10.25
C HIS A 402 -13.85 15.90 11.32
N HIS A 403 -15.16 15.86 11.54
CA HIS A 403 -15.84 16.62 12.59
C HIS A 403 -16.19 15.76 13.80
N GLN A 404 -16.13 14.44 13.67
CA GLN A 404 -16.46 13.49 14.71
C GLN A 404 -15.25 12.62 15.05
N PRO A 405 -15.01 12.34 16.35
CA PRO A 405 -13.93 11.46 16.78
C PRO A 405 -13.98 10.07 16.16
N PHE A 406 -15.18 9.50 16.03
CA PHE A 406 -15.39 8.16 15.49
C PHE A 406 -16.59 8.15 14.56
N MET A 407 -16.57 7.22 13.62
CA MET A 407 -17.69 7.00 12.72
C MET A 407 -18.70 6.03 13.33
N SER A 408 -19.98 6.28 13.08
CA SER A 408 -20.99 5.29 13.41
C SER A 408 -20.83 4.04 12.53
N ILE A 409 -21.14 2.89 13.10
CA ILE A 409 -21.05 1.60 12.39
C ILE A 409 -21.89 1.58 11.09
N ARG A 410 -22.94 2.41 11.00
CA ARG A 410 -23.81 2.49 9.83
C ARG A 410 -23.27 3.38 8.72
N GLU A 411 -22.40 4.31 9.09
CA GLU A 411 -21.85 5.32 8.16
C GLU A 411 -20.44 4.98 7.70
N MET A 412 -19.72 4.13 8.46
CA MET A 412 -18.34 3.78 8.10
C MET A 412 -18.27 3.18 6.70
N SER A 413 -17.28 3.63 5.95
CA SER A 413 -17.01 3.21 4.59
C SER A 413 -15.58 2.66 4.49
N PHE A 414 -15.40 1.57 3.78
CA PHE A 414 -14.10 0.96 3.52
C PHE A 414 -14.08 0.38 2.11
N LEU A 415 -13.03 0.64 1.36
CA LEU A 415 -12.91 0.23 -0.04
C LEU A 415 -14.12 0.69 -0.88
N LYS A 416 -14.60 1.91 -0.60
CA LYS A 416 -15.79 2.53 -1.22
C LYS A 416 -17.09 1.77 -0.99
N ARG A 417 -17.20 1.00 0.09
CA ARG A 417 -18.38 0.24 0.47
C ARG A 417 -18.79 0.55 1.90
N ARG A 418 -20.11 0.51 2.15
CA ARG A 418 -20.70 0.65 3.49
C ARG A 418 -21.22 -0.67 3.98
N PHE A 419 -21.06 -0.96 5.25
CA PHE A 419 -21.55 -2.17 5.87
C PHE A 419 -23.05 -2.03 6.18
N ARG A 420 -23.87 -2.91 5.62
CA ARG A 420 -25.31 -2.96 5.88
C ARG A 420 -25.77 -4.39 6.25
N TYR A 421 -26.83 -4.46 7.04
CA TYR A 421 -27.47 -5.75 7.27
C TYR A 421 -28.35 -6.12 6.05
N ASN A 422 -28.10 -7.27 5.47
CA ASN A 422 -28.92 -7.80 4.39
C ASN A 422 -29.96 -8.77 4.99
N LYS A 423 -31.24 -8.39 4.91
CA LYS A 423 -32.34 -9.18 5.48
C LYS A 423 -32.51 -10.52 4.81
N LEU A 424 -32.27 -10.63 3.49
CA LEU A 424 -32.41 -11.89 2.73
C LEU A 424 -31.29 -12.89 3.08
N LEU A 425 -30.11 -12.41 3.37
CA LEU A 425 -28.97 -13.24 3.74
C LEU A 425 -28.79 -13.36 5.26
N GLU A 426 -29.64 -12.69 6.04
CA GLU A 426 -29.59 -12.63 7.51
C GLU A 426 -28.20 -12.29 8.07
N ARG A 427 -27.39 -11.53 7.31
CA ARG A 427 -26.02 -11.18 7.66
C ARG A 427 -25.64 -9.78 7.20
N LYS A 428 -24.56 -9.23 7.77
CA LYS A 428 -23.94 -8.00 7.29
C LYS A 428 -23.14 -8.26 6.02
N VAL A 429 -23.33 -7.36 5.05
CA VAL A 429 -22.62 -7.31 3.76
C VAL A 429 -22.08 -5.91 3.54
N ALA A 430 -21.06 -5.78 2.70
CA ALA A 430 -20.48 -4.51 2.29
C ALA A 430 -20.99 -4.07 0.92
#